data_344fcedbf899babd00f77a50dce4827a
#
_entry.id   344fcedbf899babd00f77a50dce4827a
#
_cell.length_a   1.000
_cell.length_b   1.000
_cell.length_c   1.000
_cell.angle_alpha   90.00
_cell.angle_beta   90.00
_cell.angle_gamma   90.00
#
_symmetry.space_group_name_H-M   'P 1'
#
loop_
_entity.id
_entity.type
_entity.pdbx_description
1 polymer ?
#
loop_
_entity_poly.entity_id
_entity_poly.type
_entity_poly.pdbx_seq_one_letter_code
_entity_poly.pdbx_strand_id
1 'polypeptide(L)'
;MGRLTDKRIWITGASGGLGERLAYSCAAEGAHVFLSARREDRLQEVKKTITARGGQCDVIPFDVRHAEEAENVRRLIGHVDVLINNAGFGIFETAADASLDDMKAMFEVNVFGLIACTKACLPVMLHAKSGHIINIASQAGKLATPKSSLYSATKHAVLGYSNALRLELAGTGVAVTTVNPGPIKTDFFTIADKEGGYVKSVGRWMLDADHVAERITSVILTDKREMNLPRWMSLGTKLYQLFPSFTEKLAGRALKKK
;
A
#
# COMPACT_ATOMS: atom_id res chain seq x y z
N MET A 1 -24.25 12.97 4.32
CA MET A 1 -23.18 12.42 5.15
C MET A 1 -22.36 11.45 4.30
N GLY A 2 -21.02 11.54 4.33
CA GLY A 2 -20.14 10.62 3.63
C GLY A 2 -20.17 9.21 4.25
N ARG A 3 -19.82 8.20 3.48
CA ARG A 3 -19.86 6.80 3.89
C ARG A 3 -18.89 6.46 5.06
N LEU A 4 -17.86 7.26 5.23
CA LEU A 4 -16.84 7.10 6.27
C LEU A 4 -16.96 8.13 7.40
N THR A 5 -18.14 8.78 7.54
CA THR A 5 -18.39 9.73 8.62
C THR A 5 -18.08 9.10 9.98
N ASP A 6 -17.37 9.84 10.84
CA ASP A 6 -16.91 9.45 12.17
C ASP A 6 -15.92 8.28 12.22
N LYS A 7 -15.42 7.79 11.06
CA LYS A 7 -14.40 6.76 11.02
C LYS A 7 -12.99 7.33 11.18
N ARG A 8 -12.21 6.71 12.03
CA ARG A 8 -10.82 7.05 12.32
C ARG A 8 -9.89 6.19 11.47
N ILE A 9 -9.22 6.82 10.51
CA ILE A 9 -8.41 6.11 9.50
C ILE A 9 -6.95 6.51 9.63
N TRP A 10 -6.09 5.56 9.96
CA TRP A 10 -4.64 5.76 9.98
C TRP A 10 -4.02 5.36 8.64
N ILE A 11 -3.28 6.31 8.01
CA ILE A 11 -2.64 6.11 6.71
C ILE A 11 -1.13 6.28 6.85
N THR A 12 -0.36 5.23 6.59
CA THR A 12 1.10 5.30 6.54
C THR A 12 1.58 5.72 5.15
N GLY A 13 2.72 6.44 5.08
CA GLY A 13 3.25 6.95 3.81
C GLY A 13 2.36 8.03 3.17
N ALA A 14 1.68 8.84 3.99
CA ALA A 14 0.68 9.81 3.54
C ALA A 14 1.26 11.13 3.00
N SER A 15 2.60 11.31 2.97
CA SER A 15 3.24 12.56 2.55
C SER A 15 3.37 12.77 1.04
N GLY A 16 2.77 11.90 0.22
CA GLY A 16 2.79 12.01 -1.23
C GLY A 16 2.24 10.78 -1.94
N GLY A 17 2.16 10.85 -3.27
CA GLY A 17 1.74 9.75 -4.12
C GLY A 17 0.35 9.21 -3.77
N LEU A 18 0.21 7.88 -3.73
CA LEU A 18 -1.06 7.24 -3.45
C LEU A 18 -1.56 7.54 -2.02
N GLY A 19 -0.65 7.63 -1.03
CA GLY A 19 -1.03 7.89 0.36
C GLY A 19 -1.68 9.25 0.56
N GLU A 20 -1.17 10.29 -0.08
CA GLU A 20 -1.76 11.63 -0.13
C GLU A 20 -3.16 11.61 -0.77
N ARG A 21 -3.33 10.90 -1.91
CA ARG A 21 -4.62 10.80 -2.59
C ARG A 21 -5.65 10.01 -1.76
N LEU A 22 -5.20 8.96 -1.06
CA LEU A 22 -6.03 8.23 -0.10
C LEU A 22 -6.51 9.14 1.04
N ALA A 23 -5.63 9.99 1.57
CA ALA A 23 -5.99 10.93 2.61
C ALA A 23 -7.10 11.90 2.14
N TYR A 24 -6.95 12.46 0.94
CA TYR A 24 -7.99 13.33 0.36
C TYR A 24 -9.31 12.59 0.13
N SER A 25 -9.26 11.39 -0.44
CA SER A 25 -10.45 10.60 -0.75
C SER A 25 -11.18 10.16 0.53
N CYS A 26 -10.46 9.69 1.56
CA CYS A 26 -11.07 9.30 2.83
C CYS A 26 -11.68 10.49 3.58
N ALA A 27 -10.98 11.64 3.62
CA ALA A 27 -11.49 12.85 4.26
C ALA A 27 -12.74 13.39 3.54
N ALA A 28 -12.79 13.33 2.22
CA ALA A 28 -13.97 13.73 1.43
C ALA A 28 -15.21 12.87 1.73
N GLU A 29 -15.01 11.59 2.12
CA GLU A 29 -16.06 10.68 2.59
C GLU A 29 -16.41 10.86 4.07
N GLY A 30 -15.87 11.88 4.73
CA GLY A 30 -16.18 12.26 6.11
C GLY A 30 -15.32 11.59 7.19
N ALA A 31 -14.25 10.90 6.82
CA ALA A 31 -13.36 10.29 7.80
C ALA A 31 -12.48 11.33 8.51
N HIS A 32 -12.14 11.05 9.76
CA HIS A 32 -11.02 11.69 10.43
C HIS A 32 -9.75 10.92 10.10
N VAL A 33 -8.85 11.54 9.31
CA VAL A 33 -7.64 10.87 8.82
C VAL A 33 -6.41 11.24 9.67
N PHE A 34 -5.61 10.23 10.04
CA PHE A 34 -4.35 10.35 10.76
C PHE A 34 -3.22 10.04 9.80
N LEU A 35 -2.40 11.03 9.50
CA LEU A 35 -1.37 10.97 8.47
C LEU A 35 -0.01 10.70 9.09
N SER A 36 0.63 9.61 8.70
CA SER A 36 1.98 9.29 9.13
C SER A 36 2.93 9.12 7.96
N ALA A 37 4.07 9.79 8.05
CA ALA A 37 5.24 9.65 7.19
C ALA A 37 6.43 10.37 7.83
N ARG A 38 7.62 10.25 7.21
CA ARG A 38 8.84 10.92 7.68
C ARG A 38 8.87 12.42 7.43
N ARG A 39 8.29 12.88 6.30
CA ARG A 39 8.33 14.28 5.86
C ARG A 39 7.17 15.04 6.47
N GLU A 40 7.43 15.67 7.61
CA GLU A 40 6.40 16.39 8.35
C GLU A 40 5.88 17.61 7.59
N ASP A 41 6.76 18.36 6.92
CA ASP A 41 6.42 19.50 6.08
C ASP A 41 5.35 19.13 5.03
N ARG A 42 5.55 18.01 4.35
CA ARG A 42 4.61 17.49 3.34
C ARG A 42 3.29 17.04 3.98
N LEU A 43 3.34 16.42 5.15
CA LEU A 43 2.12 16.03 5.89
C LEU A 43 1.29 17.25 6.27
N GLN A 44 1.95 18.35 6.69
CA GLN A 44 1.27 19.60 7.02
C GLN A 44 0.60 20.24 5.79
N GLU A 45 1.22 20.16 4.60
CA GLU A 45 0.59 20.60 3.35
C GLU A 45 -0.66 19.77 3.02
N VAL A 46 -0.61 18.45 3.19
CA VAL A 46 -1.75 17.57 3.00
C VAL A 46 -2.86 17.93 4.00
N LYS A 47 -2.52 18.11 5.28
CA LYS A 47 -3.46 18.55 6.33
C LYS A 47 -4.13 19.87 5.96
N LYS A 48 -3.34 20.87 5.55
CA LYS A 48 -3.86 22.18 5.13
C LYS A 48 -4.88 22.05 4.00
N THR A 49 -4.60 21.20 3.03
CA THR A 49 -5.51 20.96 1.91
C THR A 49 -6.82 20.29 2.35
N ILE A 50 -6.75 19.30 3.25
CA ILE A 50 -7.92 18.60 3.79
C ILE A 50 -8.79 19.56 4.60
N THR A 51 -8.18 20.31 5.52
CA THR A 51 -8.93 21.26 6.40
C THR A 51 -9.54 22.41 5.61
N ALA A 52 -8.87 22.91 4.58
CA ALA A 52 -9.44 23.94 3.70
C ALA A 52 -10.70 23.45 2.94
N ARG A 53 -10.85 22.12 2.77
CA ARG A 53 -12.05 21.49 2.19
C ARG A 53 -13.08 21.05 3.23
N GLY A 54 -12.90 21.42 4.51
CA GLY A 54 -13.78 21.07 5.61
C GLY A 54 -13.62 19.65 6.17
N GLY A 55 -12.57 18.91 5.76
CA GLY A 55 -12.25 17.59 6.28
C GLY A 55 -11.49 17.62 7.61
N GLN A 56 -11.45 16.50 8.32
CA GLN A 56 -10.74 16.32 9.58
C GLN A 56 -9.44 15.55 9.38
N CYS A 57 -8.33 16.11 9.91
CA CYS A 57 -7.01 15.50 9.69
C CYS A 57 -6.03 15.85 10.81
N ASP A 58 -5.30 14.87 11.31
CA ASP A 58 -4.16 15.05 12.19
C ASP A 58 -2.88 14.46 11.59
N VAL A 59 -1.75 15.11 11.91
CA VAL A 59 -0.42 14.71 11.46
C VAL A 59 0.33 14.11 12.65
N ILE A 60 0.87 12.91 12.44
CA ILE A 60 1.72 12.20 13.40
C ILE A 60 2.96 11.74 12.63
N PRO A 61 4.05 12.51 12.63
CA PRO A 61 5.29 12.13 11.96
C PRO A 61 5.79 10.80 12.50
N PHE A 62 6.09 9.87 11.62
CA PHE A 62 6.50 8.52 11.99
C PHE A 62 7.28 7.85 10.84
N ASP A 63 8.44 7.29 11.17
CA ASP A 63 9.16 6.41 10.26
C ASP A 63 8.80 4.96 10.57
N VAL A 64 8.13 4.28 9.65
CA VAL A 64 7.68 2.88 9.83
C VAL A 64 8.83 1.89 10.05
N ARG A 65 10.08 2.28 9.80
CA ARG A 65 11.28 1.47 10.12
C ARG A 65 11.50 1.34 11.62
N HIS A 66 11.05 2.32 12.40
CA HIS A 66 11.07 2.29 13.87
C HIS A 66 9.84 1.53 14.38
N ALA A 67 9.86 0.21 14.19
CA ALA A 67 8.72 -0.67 14.47
C ALA A 67 8.23 -0.57 15.92
N GLU A 68 9.14 -0.28 16.85
CA GLU A 68 8.88 -0.08 18.29
C GLU A 68 8.01 1.14 18.59
N GLU A 69 8.03 2.15 17.72
CA GLU A 69 7.23 3.37 17.87
C GLU A 69 5.77 3.21 17.41
N ALA A 70 5.47 2.18 16.63
CA ALA A 70 4.14 2.00 16.04
C ALA A 70 3.01 1.97 17.09
N GLU A 71 3.26 1.35 18.25
CA GLU A 71 2.28 1.31 19.34
C GLU A 71 2.08 2.70 19.98
N ASN A 72 3.14 3.50 20.12
CA ASN A 72 3.03 4.87 20.63
C ASN A 72 2.21 5.75 19.66
N VAL A 73 2.45 5.62 18.36
CA VAL A 73 1.67 6.31 17.32
C VAL A 73 0.19 5.90 17.41
N ARG A 74 -0.10 4.61 17.51
CA ARG A 74 -1.47 4.11 17.66
C ARG A 74 -2.13 4.67 18.94
N ARG A 75 -1.39 4.77 20.08
CA ARG A 75 -1.91 5.37 21.33
C ARG A 75 -2.26 6.83 21.17
N LEU A 76 -1.46 7.61 20.44
CA LEU A 76 -1.76 9.01 20.12
C LEU A 76 -3.04 9.15 19.27
N ILE A 77 -3.24 8.23 18.32
CA ILE A 77 -4.45 8.18 17.52
C ILE A 77 -5.65 7.74 18.38
N GLY A 78 -5.44 6.84 19.35
CA GLY A 78 -6.52 6.25 20.14
C GLY A 78 -7.19 5.08 19.40
N HIS A 79 -8.51 5.12 19.20
CA HIS A 79 -9.20 4.11 18.41
C HIS A 79 -8.90 4.28 16.92
N VAL A 80 -8.70 3.15 16.22
CA VAL A 80 -8.47 3.10 14.77
C VAL A 80 -9.49 2.15 14.16
N ASP A 81 -10.43 2.66 13.37
CA ASP A 81 -11.39 1.83 12.62
C ASP A 81 -10.73 1.19 11.40
N VAL A 82 -9.83 1.93 10.73
CA VAL A 82 -9.17 1.47 9.51
C VAL A 82 -7.69 1.80 9.55
N LEU A 83 -6.86 0.79 9.31
CA LEU A 83 -5.42 0.98 9.07
C LEU A 83 -5.14 0.79 7.57
N ILE A 84 -4.56 1.81 6.92
CA ILE A 84 -4.08 1.70 5.54
C ILE A 84 -2.55 1.67 5.56
N ASN A 85 -1.99 0.48 5.45
CA ASN A 85 -0.57 0.26 5.29
C ASN A 85 -0.16 0.57 3.85
N ASN A 86 0.17 1.84 3.60
CA ASN A 86 0.54 2.31 2.27
C ASN A 86 2.03 2.66 2.17
N ALA A 87 2.74 2.91 3.27
CA ALA A 87 4.17 3.20 3.24
C ALA A 87 4.94 2.11 2.47
N GLY A 88 5.78 2.54 1.54
CA GLY A 88 6.56 1.63 0.72
C GLY A 88 7.32 2.33 -0.38
N PHE A 89 8.42 1.73 -0.80
CA PHE A 89 9.21 2.15 -1.96
C PHE A 89 9.77 0.93 -2.69
N GLY A 90 10.31 1.15 -3.87
CA GLY A 90 10.99 0.12 -4.66
C GLY A 90 12.31 0.64 -5.21
N ILE A 91 13.23 -0.27 -5.52
CA ILE A 91 14.45 -0.01 -6.28
C ILE A 91 14.49 -1.09 -7.35
N PHE A 92 14.64 -0.67 -8.60
CA PHE A 92 14.63 -1.55 -9.77
C PHE A 92 16.04 -1.68 -10.32
N GLU A 93 16.67 -2.80 -9.99
CA GLU A 93 18.01 -3.17 -10.41
C GLU A 93 18.08 -4.65 -10.73
N THR A 94 19.10 -5.06 -11.52
CA THR A 94 19.33 -6.49 -11.75
C THR A 94 19.70 -7.18 -10.43
N ALA A 95 19.46 -8.48 -10.32
CA ALA A 95 19.80 -9.19 -9.07
C ALA A 95 21.31 -9.20 -8.78
N ALA A 96 22.14 -9.03 -9.82
CA ALA A 96 23.60 -8.96 -9.68
C ALA A 96 24.08 -7.60 -9.12
N ASP A 97 23.41 -6.51 -9.49
CA ASP A 97 23.79 -5.15 -9.14
C ASP A 97 23.10 -4.67 -7.87
N ALA A 98 21.98 -5.30 -7.50
CA ALA A 98 21.16 -4.88 -6.38
C ALA A 98 21.88 -5.02 -5.04
N SER A 99 21.93 -3.93 -4.28
CA SER A 99 22.54 -3.86 -2.97
C SER A 99 21.74 -4.62 -1.90
N LEU A 100 22.45 -5.35 -1.01
CA LEU A 100 21.82 -5.95 0.16
C LEU A 100 21.26 -4.91 1.13
N ASP A 101 21.85 -3.71 1.20
CA ASP A 101 21.35 -2.63 2.05
C ASP A 101 20.05 -2.05 1.50
N ASP A 102 19.91 -1.92 0.19
CA ASP A 102 18.64 -1.54 -0.45
C ASP A 102 17.58 -2.61 -0.21
N MET A 103 17.96 -3.91 -0.25
CA MET A 103 17.05 -4.99 0.09
C MET A 103 16.55 -4.87 1.53
N LYS A 104 17.46 -4.71 2.49
CA LYS A 104 17.11 -4.54 3.91
C LYS A 104 16.17 -3.35 4.09
N ALA A 105 16.52 -2.19 3.53
CA ALA A 105 15.70 -0.98 3.61
C ALA A 105 14.30 -1.17 3.02
N MET A 106 14.17 -1.88 1.88
CA MET A 106 12.86 -2.22 1.32
C MET A 106 12.06 -3.16 2.21
N PHE A 107 12.69 -4.17 2.85
CA PHE A 107 12.00 -5.06 3.79
C PHE A 107 11.59 -4.34 5.06
N GLU A 108 12.45 -3.48 5.61
CA GLU A 108 12.14 -2.67 6.80
C GLU A 108 10.88 -1.82 6.60
N VAL A 109 10.77 -1.14 5.45
CA VAL A 109 9.61 -0.27 5.17
C VAL A 109 8.41 -1.09 4.70
N ASN A 110 8.57 -1.90 3.64
CA ASN A 110 7.44 -2.51 2.95
C ASN A 110 6.82 -3.69 3.72
N VAL A 111 7.60 -4.35 4.59
CA VAL A 111 7.19 -5.57 5.30
C VAL A 111 7.17 -5.35 6.81
N PHE A 112 8.30 -5.07 7.43
CA PHE A 112 8.36 -4.98 8.90
C PHE A 112 7.56 -3.81 9.45
N GLY A 113 7.64 -2.63 8.82
CA GLY A 113 6.83 -1.47 9.19
C GLY A 113 5.32 -1.73 9.05
N LEU A 114 4.90 -2.39 7.96
CA LEU A 114 3.51 -2.81 7.76
C LEU A 114 3.05 -3.77 8.88
N ILE A 115 3.87 -4.76 9.23
CA ILE A 115 3.57 -5.72 10.29
C ILE A 115 3.50 -5.01 11.64
N ALA A 116 4.43 -4.09 11.94
CA ALA A 116 4.44 -3.34 13.19
C ALA A 116 3.17 -2.49 13.38
N CYS A 117 2.78 -1.72 12.35
CA CYS A 117 1.53 -0.94 12.39
C CYS A 117 0.29 -1.85 12.57
N THR A 118 0.29 -3.00 11.87
CA THR A 118 -0.78 -3.99 12.04
C THR A 118 -0.84 -4.53 13.47
N LYS A 119 0.30 -4.92 14.03
CA LYS A 119 0.38 -5.43 15.42
C LYS A 119 -0.06 -4.38 16.44
N ALA A 120 0.22 -3.11 16.21
CA ALA A 120 -0.21 -2.03 17.09
C ALA A 120 -1.74 -1.83 17.07
N CYS A 121 -2.40 -1.98 15.90
CA CYS A 121 -3.85 -1.80 15.76
C CYS A 121 -4.66 -3.05 16.16
N LEU A 122 -4.11 -4.23 15.91
CA LEU A 122 -4.86 -5.48 15.98
C LEU A 122 -5.51 -5.77 17.34
N PRO A 123 -4.85 -5.58 18.52
CA PRO A 123 -5.48 -5.85 19.82
C PRO A 123 -6.73 -5.01 20.06
N VAL A 124 -6.71 -3.73 19.66
CA VAL A 124 -7.86 -2.81 19.83
C VAL A 124 -9.00 -3.20 18.91
N MET A 125 -8.71 -3.54 17.66
CA MET A 125 -9.70 -4.00 16.68
C MET A 125 -10.35 -5.32 17.12
N LEU A 126 -9.56 -6.27 17.62
CA LEU A 126 -10.08 -7.54 18.16
C LEU A 126 -10.98 -7.33 19.37
N HIS A 127 -10.58 -6.46 20.31
CA HIS A 127 -11.42 -6.13 21.47
C HIS A 127 -12.74 -5.49 21.05
N ALA A 128 -12.70 -4.58 20.07
CA ALA A 128 -13.89 -3.94 19.52
C ALA A 128 -14.73 -4.86 18.62
N LYS A 129 -14.19 -6.04 18.24
CA LYS A 129 -14.78 -6.96 17.25
C LYS A 129 -15.11 -6.24 15.93
N SER A 130 -14.33 -5.24 15.58
CA SER A 130 -14.52 -4.39 14.41
C SER A 130 -13.21 -3.76 14.00
N GLY A 131 -12.92 -3.74 12.71
CA GLY A 131 -11.74 -3.08 12.16
C GLY A 131 -11.49 -3.49 10.73
N HIS A 132 -10.71 -2.69 10.02
CA HIS A 132 -10.30 -3.02 8.66
C HIS A 132 -8.83 -2.71 8.43
N ILE A 133 -8.04 -3.69 8.03
CA ILE A 133 -6.64 -3.55 7.66
C ILE A 133 -6.54 -3.61 6.14
N ILE A 134 -6.04 -2.55 5.52
CA ILE A 134 -5.83 -2.45 4.08
C ILE A 134 -4.32 -2.42 3.82
N ASN A 135 -3.80 -3.45 3.18
CA ASN A 135 -2.39 -3.58 2.84
C ASN A 135 -2.15 -3.25 1.36
N ILE A 136 -1.39 -2.19 1.08
CA ILE A 136 -1.02 -1.84 -0.28
C ILE A 136 0.16 -2.72 -0.72
N ALA A 137 -0.18 -3.79 -1.42
CA ALA A 137 0.77 -4.68 -2.06
C ALA A 137 1.17 -4.15 -3.47
N SER A 138 1.13 -5.00 -4.48
CA SER A 138 1.39 -4.66 -5.89
C SER A 138 1.06 -5.85 -6.79
N GLN A 139 0.87 -5.62 -8.08
CA GLN A 139 0.93 -6.70 -9.08
C GLN A 139 2.30 -7.40 -9.07
N ALA A 140 3.38 -6.70 -8.67
CA ALA A 140 4.70 -7.29 -8.46
C ALA A 140 4.75 -8.34 -7.34
N GLY A 141 3.76 -8.38 -6.44
CA GLY A 141 3.57 -9.47 -5.48
C GLY A 141 2.95 -10.74 -6.08
N LYS A 142 2.56 -10.73 -7.35
CA LYS A 142 1.93 -11.85 -8.07
C LYS A 142 2.68 -12.28 -9.32
N LEU A 143 3.37 -11.33 -9.97
CA LEU A 143 4.13 -11.51 -11.19
C LEU A 143 5.42 -10.71 -11.05
N ALA A 144 6.55 -11.40 -10.95
CA ALA A 144 7.85 -10.75 -10.97
C ALA A 144 8.27 -10.37 -12.40
N THR A 145 9.04 -9.31 -12.51
CA THR A 145 9.58 -8.84 -13.78
C THR A 145 11.08 -8.58 -13.64
N PRO A 146 11.86 -8.61 -14.73
CA PRO A 146 13.28 -8.26 -14.67
C PRO A 146 13.51 -6.93 -13.94
N LYS A 147 14.65 -6.80 -13.26
CA LYS A 147 15.03 -5.63 -12.42
C LYS A 147 14.16 -5.38 -11.19
N SER A 148 13.15 -6.21 -10.90
CA SER A 148 12.27 -6.01 -9.74
C SER A 148 12.35 -7.13 -8.69
N SER A 149 13.37 -7.98 -8.72
CA SER A 149 13.47 -9.17 -7.88
C SER A 149 13.28 -8.87 -6.38
N LEU A 150 14.01 -7.90 -5.85
CA LEU A 150 13.95 -7.54 -4.43
C LEU A 150 12.62 -6.86 -4.05
N TYR A 151 12.14 -5.92 -4.88
CA TYR A 151 10.83 -5.31 -4.68
C TYR A 151 9.71 -6.33 -4.74
N SER A 152 9.74 -7.23 -5.73
CA SER A 152 8.76 -8.32 -5.85
C SER A 152 8.78 -9.24 -4.63
N ALA A 153 9.96 -9.55 -4.08
CA ALA A 153 10.09 -10.35 -2.87
C ALA A 153 9.35 -9.69 -1.69
N THR A 154 9.53 -8.37 -1.47
CA THR A 154 8.80 -7.66 -0.40
C THR A 154 7.27 -7.71 -0.61
N LYS A 155 6.81 -7.56 -1.86
CA LYS A 155 5.37 -7.56 -2.16
C LYS A 155 4.75 -8.97 -2.11
N HIS A 156 5.51 -10.03 -2.41
CA HIS A 156 5.10 -11.41 -2.13
C HIS A 156 5.00 -11.67 -0.62
N ALA A 157 5.95 -11.17 0.17
CA ALA A 157 5.90 -11.27 1.63
C ALA A 157 4.63 -10.60 2.19
N VAL A 158 4.27 -9.39 1.72
CA VAL A 158 3.02 -8.71 2.10
C VAL A 158 1.79 -9.53 1.76
N LEU A 159 1.73 -10.17 0.58
CA LEU A 159 0.61 -11.03 0.20
C LEU A 159 0.52 -12.28 1.07
N GLY A 160 1.65 -12.95 1.33
CA GLY A 160 1.72 -14.12 2.21
C GLY A 160 1.22 -13.78 3.61
N TYR A 161 1.77 -12.73 4.22
CA TYR A 161 1.35 -12.23 5.53
C TYR A 161 -0.15 -11.90 5.56
N SER A 162 -0.66 -11.15 4.58
CA SER A 162 -2.06 -10.76 4.54
C SER A 162 -3.00 -11.94 4.37
N ASN A 163 -2.57 -12.99 3.65
CA ASN A 163 -3.36 -14.21 3.48
C ASN A 163 -3.47 -15.00 4.79
N ALA A 164 -2.35 -15.18 5.52
CA ALA A 164 -2.34 -15.83 6.83
C ALA A 164 -3.16 -15.04 7.84
N LEU A 165 -2.93 -13.73 7.94
CA LEU A 165 -3.65 -12.84 8.86
C LEU A 165 -5.18 -12.89 8.64
N ARG A 166 -5.62 -12.96 7.39
CA ARG A 166 -7.06 -13.06 7.07
C ARG A 166 -7.68 -14.36 7.59
N LEU A 167 -6.93 -15.46 7.56
CA LEU A 167 -7.40 -16.74 8.11
C LEU A 167 -7.43 -16.70 9.63
N GLU A 168 -6.43 -16.10 10.28
CA GLU A 168 -6.36 -15.93 11.73
C GLU A 168 -7.52 -15.05 12.25
N LEU A 169 -7.95 -14.06 11.46
CA LEU A 169 -9.00 -13.11 11.84
C LEU A 169 -10.41 -13.54 11.41
N ALA A 170 -10.56 -14.71 10.82
CA ALA A 170 -11.89 -15.21 10.42
C ALA A 170 -12.83 -15.28 11.62
N GLY A 171 -14.01 -14.66 11.48
CA GLY A 171 -15.04 -14.63 12.55
C GLY A 171 -14.80 -13.61 13.67
N THR A 172 -13.71 -12.85 13.66
CA THR A 172 -13.39 -11.86 14.71
C THR A 172 -14.06 -10.49 14.50
N GLY A 173 -14.61 -10.22 13.33
CA GLY A 173 -15.13 -8.91 12.95
C GLY A 173 -14.05 -7.96 12.36
N VAL A 174 -12.79 -8.40 12.26
CA VAL A 174 -11.71 -7.63 11.66
C VAL A 174 -11.46 -8.10 10.23
N ALA A 175 -11.61 -7.21 9.26
CA ALA A 175 -11.39 -7.51 7.85
C ALA A 175 -9.94 -7.20 7.41
N VAL A 176 -9.45 -7.94 6.40
CA VAL A 176 -8.15 -7.70 5.76
C VAL A 176 -8.30 -7.65 4.25
N THR A 177 -8.01 -6.51 3.66
CA THR A 177 -8.00 -6.32 2.20
C THR A 177 -6.57 -6.13 1.70
N THR A 178 -6.18 -6.87 0.67
CA THR A 178 -4.96 -6.56 -0.11
C THR A 178 -5.31 -5.78 -1.37
N VAL A 179 -4.59 -4.68 -1.61
CA VAL A 179 -4.69 -3.91 -2.84
C VAL A 179 -3.45 -4.15 -3.68
N ASN A 180 -3.65 -4.59 -4.92
CA ASN A 180 -2.56 -4.94 -5.84
C ASN A 180 -2.63 -4.03 -7.08
N PRO A 181 -2.14 -2.79 -6.98
CA PRO A 181 -2.08 -1.92 -8.14
C PRO A 181 -0.97 -2.35 -9.11
N GLY A 182 -1.21 -2.08 -10.39
CA GLY A 182 -0.17 -1.92 -11.39
C GLY A 182 0.59 -0.61 -11.20
N PRO A 183 1.40 -0.19 -12.17
CA PRO A 183 2.11 1.09 -12.09
C PRO A 183 1.13 2.26 -11.93
N ILE A 184 1.37 3.12 -10.93
CA ILE A 184 0.59 4.33 -10.65
C ILE A 184 1.45 5.55 -10.99
N LYS A 185 0.88 6.55 -11.62
CA LYS A 185 1.55 7.81 -11.93
C LYS A 185 1.77 8.64 -10.67
N THR A 186 2.92 8.45 -10.01
CA THR A 186 3.35 9.12 -8.78
C THR A 186 4.86 9.26 -8.78
N ASP A 187 5.40 9.99 -7.81
CA ASP A 187 6.86 10.15 -7.60
C ASP A 187 7.57 8.85 -7.18
N PHE A 188 6.83 7.75 -6.99
CA PHE A 188 7.41 6.44 -6.66
C PHE A 188 8.52 6.03 -7.62
N PHE A 189 8.32 6.27 -8.92
CA PHE A 189 9.28 5.87 -9.95
C PHE A 189 10.50 6.78 -10.03
N THR A 190 10.49 7.97 -9.46
CA THR A 190 11.67 8.83 -9.33
C THR A 190 12.78 8.14 -8.52
N ILE A 191 12.37 7.33 -7.52
CA ILE A 191 13.29 6.54 -6.68
C ILE A 191 13.50 5.15 -7.28
N ALA A 192 12.42 4.50 -7.71
CA ALA A 192 12.44 3.10 -8.13
C ALA A 192 13.15 2.88 -9.47
N ASP A 193 13.04 3.81 -10.42
CA ASP A 193 13.50 3.68 -11.81
C ASP A 193 14.39 4.88 -12.19
N LYS A 194 15.57 4.99 -11.59
CA LYS A 194 16.51 6.09 -11.79
C LYS A 194 16.89 6.32 -13.26
N GLU A 195 16.93 5.25 -14.05
CA GLU A 195 17.26 5.27 -15.48
C GLU A 195 16.04 5.63 -16.36
N GLY A 196 14.83 5.57 -15.83
CA GLY A 196 13.60 5.87 -16.55
C GLY A 196 13.20 4.81 -17.60
N GLY A 197 13.86 3.67 -17.62
CA GLY A 197 13.60 2.59 -18.60
C GLY A 197 12.25 1.92 -18.38
N TYR A 198 11.92 1.67 -17.13
CA TYR A 198 10.64 1.06 -16.77
C TYR A 198 9.47 1.99 -17.08
N VAL A 199 9.56 3.26 -16.66
CA VAL A 199 8.50 4.27 -16.90
C VAL A 199 8.24 4.43 -18.41
N LYS A 200 9.28 4.48 -19.23
CA LYS A 200 9.14 4.54 -20.69
C LYS A 200 8.37 3.33 -21.26
N SER A 201 8.59 2.13 -20.70
CA SER A 201 7.95 0.90 -21.17
C SER A 201 6.49 0.76 -20.76
N VAL A 202 6.12 1.28 -19.57
CA VAL A 202 4.77 1.10 -18.99
C VAL A 202 3.92 2.38 -19.01
N GLY A 203 4.46 3.52 -19.42
CA GLY A 203 3.83 4.85 -19.27
C GLY A 203 2.37 4.93 -19.70
N ARG A 204 2.02 4.30 -20.84
CA ARG A 204 0.63 4.25 -21.36
C ARG A 204 -0.33 3.43 -20.49
N TRP A 205 0.20 2.58 -19.60
CA TRP A 205 -0.58 1.69 -18.74
C TRP A 205 -0.61 2.15 -17.28
N MET A 206 0.05 3.28 -17.00
CA MET A 206 0.07 3.83 -15.65
C MET A 206 -1.32 4.30 -15.24
N LEU A 207 -1.70 3.90 -14.04
CA LEU A 207 -2.98 4.27 -13.43
C LEU A 207 -2.92 5.70 -12.90
N ASP A 208 -4.04 6.39 -12.96
CA ASP A 208 -4.24 7.65 -12.26
C ASP A 208 -4.33 7.42 -10.74
N ALA A 209 -3.61 8.22 -9.95
CA ALA A 209 -3.54 8.04 -8.51
C ALA A 209 -4.84 8.39 -7.79
N ASP A 210 -5.59 9.40 -8.27
CA ASP A 210 -6.88 9.80 -7.69
C ASP A 210 -7.90 8.70 -7.93
N HIS A 211 -7.98 8.17 -9.16
CA HIS A 211 -8.86 7.04 -9.48
C HIS A 211 -8.54 5.81 -8.61
N VAL A 212 -7.25 5.47 -8.43
CA VAL A 212 -6.86 4.34 -7.57
C VAL A 212 -7.27 4.58 -6.12
N ALA A 213 -7.07 5.79 -5.58
CA ALA A 213 -7.47 6.16 -4.23
C ALA A 213 -8.99 6.06 -4.02
N GLU A 214 -9.79 6.58 -4.94
CA GLU A 214 -11.26 6.46 -4.91
C GLU A 214 -11.71 4.99 -4.90
N ARG A 215 -11.10 4.16 -5.75
CA ARG A 215 -11.39 2.73 -5.79
C ARG A 215 -11.05 2.03 -4.46
N ILE A 216 -9.92 2.37 -3.84
CA ILE A 216 -9.55 1.82 -2.53
C ILE A 216 -10.52 2.31 -1.45
N THR A 217 -10.82 3.61 -1.43
CA THR A 217 -11.77 4.20 -0.49
C THR A 217 -13.13 3.52 -0.60
N SER A 218 -13.59 3.16 -1.80
CA SER A 218 -14.89 2.49 -2.01
C SER A 218 -15.00 1.10 -1.38
N VAL A 219 -13.90 0.43 -1.02
CA VAL A 219 -13.91 -0.89 -0.39
C VAL A 219 -13.57 -0.86 1.10
N ILE A 220 -13.31 0.31 1.67
CA ILE A 220 -13.13 0.46 3.12
C ILE A 220 -14.40 -0.03 3.83
N LEU A 221 -14.22 -0.80 4.92
CA LEU A 221 -15.31 -1.41 5.71
C LEU A 221 -16.23 -2.34 4.88
N THR A 222 -15.66 -3.04 3.91
CA THR A 222 -16.31 -4.15 3.20
C THR A 222 -15.50 -5.44 3.39
N ASP A 223 -16.11 -6.58 3.12
CA ASP A 223 -15.46 -7.91 3.17
C ASP A 223 -14.62 -8.22 1.92
N LYS A 224 -14.16 -7.18 1.21
CA LYS A 224 -13.38 -7.34 -0.01
C LYS A 224 -12.02 -7.95 0.31
N ARG A 225 -11.84 -9.23 -0.04
CA ARG A 225 -10.58 -9.94 0.17
C ARG A 225 -9.40 -9.27 -0.55
N GLU A 226 -9.62 -8.89 -1.81
CA GLU A 226 -8.55 -8.46 -2.70
C GLU A 226 -9.05 -7.49 -3.77
N MET A 227 -8.27 -6.46 -4.06
CA MET A 227 -8.49 -5.54 -5.16
C MET A 227 -7.28 -5.53 -6.10
N ASN A 228 -7.50 -5.89 -7.34
CA ASN A 228 -6.51 -5.83 -8.41
C ASN A 228 -6.84 -4.69 -9.37
N LEU A 229 -5.88 -3.83 -9.63
CA LEU A 229 -6.01 -2.69 -10.52
C LEU A 229 -4.83 -2.63 -11.51
N PRO A 230 -5.10 -2.52 -12.81
CA PRO A 230 -6.40 -2.65 -13.45
C PRO A 230 -6.90 -4.11 -13.41
N ARG A 231 -8.21 -4.32 -13.49
CA ARG A 231 -8.82 -5.66 -13.33
C ARG A 231 -8.34 -6.70 -14.35
N TRP A 232 -8.00 -6.28 -15.56
CA TRP A 232 -7.52 -7.19 -16.62
C TRP A 232 -6.15 -7.82 -16.29
N MET A 233 -5.26 -7.11 -15.53
CA MET A 233 -3.98 -7.69 -15.09
C MET A 233 -4.19 -8.92 -14.19
N SER A 234 -5.29 -8.98 -13.46
CA SER A 234 -5.62 -10.12 -12.60
C SER A 234 -5.74 -11.44 -13.39
N LEU A 235 -6.24 -11.38 -14.62
CA LEU A 235 -6.32 -12.59 -15.47
C LEU A 235 -4.93 -13.03 -15.89
N GLY A 236 -4.09 -12.10 -16.33
CA GLY A 236 -2.71 -12.38 -16.72
C GLY A 236 -1.87 -12.97 -15.57
N THR A 237 -1.99 -12.41 -14.36
CA THR A 237 -1.28 -12.93 -13.19
C THR A 237 -1.77 -14.32 -12.76
N LYS A 238 -3.07 -14.62 -12.86
CA LYS A 238 -3.60 -15.96 -12.59
C LYS A 238 -3.07 -16.99 -13.62
N LEU A 239 -3.07 -16.61 -14.89
CA LEU A 239 -2.53 -17.48 -15.95
C LEU A 239 -1.03 -17.75 -15.72
N TYR A 240 -0.26 -16.73 -15.36
CA TYR A 240 1.14 -16.87 -15.00
C TYR A 240 1.33 -17.84 -13.81
N GLN A 241 0.55 -17.69 -12.75
CA GLN A 241 0.65 -18.55 -11.56
C GLN A 241 0.30 -20.01 -11.85
N LEU A 242 -0.63 -20.28 -12.77
CA LEU A 242 -1.02 -21.63 -13.14
C LEU A 242 -0.06 -22.26 -14.17
N PHE A 243 0.46 -21.47 -15.10
CA PHE A 243 1.27 -21.94 -16.22
C PHE A 243 2.51 -21.04 -16.45
N PRO A 244 3.45 -20.96 -15.46
CA PRO A 244 4.55 -20.00 -15.51
C PRO A 244 5.45 -20.20 -16.75
N SER A 245 5.89 -21.41 -17.01
CA SER A 245 6.78 -21.71 -18.16
C SER A 245 6.13 -21.41 -19.52
N PHE A 246 4.83 -21.60 -19.64
CA PHE A 246 4.10 -21.30 -20.88
C PHE A 246 3.97 -19.78 -21.08
N THR A 247 3.59 -19.07 -20.04
CA THR A 247 3.45 -17.60 -20.10
C THR A 247 4.77 -16.89 -20.29
N GLU A 248 5.87 -17.39 -19.70
CA GLU A 248 7.21 -16.88 -19.92
C GLU A 248 7.69 -17.08 -21.37
N LYS A 249 7.38 -18.21 -21.99
CA LYS A 249 7.70 -18.44 -23.41
C LYS A 249 6.94 -17.49 -24.33
N LEU A 250 5.63 -17.25 -24.07
CA LEU A 250 4.80 -16.35 -24.86
C LEU A 250 5.14 -14.88 -24.62
N ALA A 251 5.25 -14.48 -23.37
CA ALA A 251 5.47 -13.10 -22.96
C ALA A 251 6.97 -12.74 -22.82
N GLY A 252 7.87 -13.69 -22.92
CA GLY A 252 9.29 -13.54 -22.60
C GLY A 252 9.98 -12.42 -23.40
N ARG A 253 9.56 -12.20 -24.65
CA ARG A 253 10.05 -11.06 -25.44
C ARG A 253 9.49 -9.72 -24.95
N ALA A 254 8.26 -9.69 -24.45
CA ALA A 254 7.63 -8.49 -23.90
C ALA A 254 8.12 -8.18 -22.48
N LEU A 255 8.37 -9.21 -21.66
CA LEU A 255 8.90 -9.09 -20.30
C LEU A 255 10.40 -8.71 -20.27
N LYS A 256 11.16 -9.06 -21.32
CA LYS A 256 12.60 -8.73 -21.44
C LYS A 256 12.87 -7.34 -22.03
N LYS A 257 11.86 -6.64 -22.53
CA LYS A 257 11.99 -5.26 -23.08
C LYS A 257 11.94 -4.15 -22.01
N LYS A 258 12.49 -4.43 -20.83
CA LYS A 258 12.61 -3.46 -19.75
C LYS A 258 14.03 -2.99 -19.57
#